data_0d440ffdcbc58a779eae5f067eb2d855
#
_entry.id   0d440ffdcbc58a779eae5f067eb2d855
#
_cell.length_a   1.000
_cell.length_b   1.000
_cell.length_c   1.000
_cell.angle_alpha   90.00
_cell.angle_beta   90.00
_cell.angle_gamma   90.00
#
_symmetry.space_group_name_H-M   'P 1'
#
loop_
_entity.id
_entity.type
_entity.pdbx_description
1 polymer ?
#
loop_
_entity_poly.entity_id
_entity_poly.type
_entity_poly.pdbx_seq_one_letter_code
_entity_poly.pdbx_strand_id
1 'polypeptide(L)'
;MEAVFGESSCINSWMQLVRKVSWNFPGLETEACIDEHEQTVLKFMNKKQALCVKSQGTIIGVLLFSRNKNMICCLAVDPEHRKQGLASILLRKALDELDGSREITVSTFRENDEKGIAPRALYRKFGFQEGELTEEFGYPNQVFVLRP
;
A
#
# COMPACT_ATOMS: atom_id res chain seq x y z
N MET A 1 -5.16 -5.59 16.95
CA MET A 1 -5.59 -5.37 15.54
C MET A 1 -4.84 -6.29 14.62
N GLU A 2 -5.50 -6.78 13.59
CA GLU A 2 -4.85 -7.65 12.62
C GLU A 2 -5.25 -7.28 11.20
N ALA A 3 -4.39 -7.65 10.25
CA ALA A 3 -4.68 -7.50 8.82
C ALA A 3 -5.51 -8.69 8.35
N VAL A 4 -6.57 -8.41 7.61
CA VAL A 4 -7.45 -9.42 7.04
C VAL A 4 -7.64 -9.13 5.55
N PHE A 5 -8.08 -10.14 4.79
CA PHE A 5 -8.38 -9.92 3.38
C PHE A 5 -9.62 -9.06 3.23
N GLY A 6 -9.51 -8.02 2.41
CA GLY A 6 -10.63 -7.17 2.04
C GLY A 6 -11.50 -7.86 1.02
N GLU A 7 -12.81 -7.76 1.19
CA GLU A 7 -13.80 -8.34 0.28
C GLU A 7 -14.62 -7.25 -0.37
N SER A 8 -15.31 -7.57 -1.46
CA SER A 8 -16.10 -6.58 -2.22
C SER A 8 -17.15 -5.89 -1.36
N SER A 9 -17.66 -6.55 -0.32
CA SER A 9 -18.59 -5.95 0.63
C SER A 9 -17.98 -4.78 1.42
N CYS A 10 -16.64 -4.67 1.44
CA CYS A 10 -15.91 -3.61 2.14
C CYS A 10 -15.54 -2.44 1.23
N ILE A 11 -15.93 -2.48 -0.04
CA ILE A 11 -15.42 -1.51 -1.01
C ILE A 11 -15.75 -0.05 -0.65
N ASN A 12 -16.92 0.20 -0.09
CA ASN A 12 -17.29 1.56 0.28
C ASN A 12 -16.38 2.13 1.38
N SER A 13 -16.15 1.34 2.43
CA SER A 13 -15.26 1.76 3.52
C SER A 13 -13.82 1.90 3.04
N TRP A 14 -13.37 0.98 2.17
CA TRP A 14 -12.05 1.06 1.55
C TRP A 14 -11.87 2.36 0.77
N MET A 15 -12.84 2.70 -0.09
CA MET A 15 -12.75 3.89 -0.91
C MET A 15 -12.90 5.19 -0.12
N GLN A 16 -13.61 5.17 1.01
CA GLN A 16 -13.64 6.31 1.92
C GLN A 16 -12.23 6.64 2.41
N LEU A 17 -11.47 5.62 2.78
CA LEU A 17 -10.07 5.83 3.19
C LEU A 17 -9.22 6.33 2.02
N VAL A 18 -9.36 5.74 0.84
CA VAL A 18 -8.63 6.19 -0.35
C VAL A 18 -8.89 7.66 -0.63
N ARG A 19 -10.15 8.11 -0.59
CA ARG A 19 -10.48 9.53 -0.80
C ARG A 19 -9.87 10.43 0.26
N LYS A 20 -9.85 9.98 1.49
CA LYS A 20 -9.28 10.74 2.61
C LYS A 20 -7.79 10.99 2.44
N VAL A 21 -7.06 10.07 1.82
CA VAL A 21 -5.61 10.17 1.65
C VAL A 21 -5.17 10.43 0.22
N SER A 22 -6.11 10.65 -0.71
CA SER A 22 -5.80 10.78 -2.14
C SER A 22 -4.82 11.91 -2.46
N TRP A 23 -4.83 13.00 -1.66
CA TRP A 23 -3.90 14.11 -1.82
C TRP A 23 -2.43 13.68 -1.71
N ASN A 24 -2.17 12.57 -1.05
CA ASN A 24 -0.82 12.05 -0.80
C ASN A 24 -0.37 11.02 -1.85
N PHE A 25 -1.22 10.69 -2.82
CA PHE A 25 -0.91 9.63 -3.79
C PHE A 25 -1.00 10.14 -5.23
N PRO A 26 0.13 10.13 -5.97
CA PRO A 26 0.09 10.41 -7.41
C PRO A 26 -0.84 9.41 -8.12
N GLY A 27 -1.59 9.92 -9.10
CA GLY A 27 -2.53 9.11 -9.85
C GLY A 27 -3.95 9.10 -9.31
N LEU A 28 -4.23 9.84 -8.22
CA LEU A 28 -5.57 9.95 -7.64
C LEU A 28 -6.07 11.39 -7.62
N GLU A 29 -5.65 12.20 -8.58
CA GLU A 29 -5.94 13.64 -8.59
C GLU A 29 -7.35 13.98 -9.05
N THR A 30 -8.01 13.11 -9.78
CA THR A 30 -9.35 13.34 -10.31
C THR A 30 -10.33 12.27 -9.87
N GLU A 31 -11.63 12.57 -9.93
CA GLU A 31 -12.67 11.60 -9.62
C GLU A 31 -12.61 10.40 -10.57
N ALA A 32 -12.30 10.64 -11.84
CA ALA A 32 -12.13 9.56 -12.82
C ALA A 32 -10.98 8.61 -12.42
N CYS A 33 -9.87 9.16 -11.92
CA CYS A 33 -8.74 8.36 -11.45
C CYS A 33 -9.11 7.54 -10.22
N ILE A 34 -9.89 8.12 -9.31
CA ILE A 34 -10.37 7.41 -8.12
C ILE A 34 -11.31 6.28 -8.52
N ASP A 35 -12.19 6.50 -9.49
CA ASP A 35 -13.10 5.46 -9.99
C ASP A 35 -12.34 4.31 -10.63
N GLU A 36 -11.29 4.59 -11.41
CA GLU A 36 -10.42 3.56 -11.98
C GLU A 36 -9.71 2.78 -10.88
N HIS A 37 -9.25 3.48 -9.85
CA HIS A 37 -8.61 2.84 -8.71
C HIS A 37 -9.57 1.90 -8.00
N GLU A 38 -10.84 2.29 -7.84
CA GLU A 38 -11.85 1.41 -7.26
C GLU A 38 -11.97 0.09 -8.03
N GLN A 39 -11.99 0.16 -9.35
CA GLN A 39 -12.04 -1.05 -10.18
C GLN A 39 -10.80 -1.92 -9.97
N THR A 40 -9.64 -1.29 -9.84
CA THR A 40 -8.39 -2.00 -9.52
C THR A 40 -8.48 -2.68 -8.17
N VAL A 41 -8.98 -1.99 -7.15
CA VAL A 41 -9.14 -2.55 -5.80
C VAL A 41 -10.06 -3.79 -5.83
N LEU A 42 -11.17 -3.69 -6.54
CA LEU A 42 -12.11 -4.82 -6.67
C LEU A 42 -11.44 -6.04 -7.33
N LYS A 43 -10.60 -5.83 -8.34
CA LYS A 43 -9.84 -6.91 -8.96
C LYS A 43 -8.86 -7.54 -7.97
N PHE A 44 -8.17 -6.74 -7.18
CA PHE A 44 -7.24 -7.24 -6.18
C PHE A 44 -7.96 -7.99 -5.06
N MET A 45 -9.13 -7.49 -4.63
CA MET A 45 -9.96 -8.19 -3.65
C MET A 45 -10.38 -9.57 -4.16
N ASN A 46 -10.79 -9.64 -5.42
CA ASN A 46 -11.22 -10.90 -6.04
C ASN A 46 -10.09 -11.93 -6.10
N LYS A 47 -8.85 -11.48 -6.20
CA LYS A 47 -7.66 -12.35 -6.24
C LYS A 47 -7.06 -12.61 -4.87
N LYS A 48 -7.67 -12.13 -3.81
CA LYS A 48 -7.14 -12.18 -2.44
C LYS A 48 -5.75 -11.55 -2.35
N GLN A 49 -5.63 -10.37 -2.94
CA GLN A 49 -4.40 -9.55 -2.95
C GLN A 49 -4.65 -8.16 -2.35
N ALA A 50 -5.70 -8.02 -1.57
CA ALA A 50 -6.07 -6.80 -0.88
C ALA A 50 -6.21 -7.09 0.62
N LEU A 51 -5.47 -6.35 1.43
CA LEU A 51 -5.47 -6.48 2.89
C LEU A 51 -5.98 -5.20 3.53
N CYS A 52 -6.63 -5.33 4.66
CA CYS A 52 -7.09 -4.16 5.42
C CYS A 52 -7.03 -4.42 6.92
N VAL A 53 -7.04 -3.33 7.69
CA VAL A 53 -7.24 -3.35 9.13
C VAL A 53 -8.51 -2.56 9.40
N LYS A 54 -9.36 -3.10 10.26
CA LYS A 54 -10.63 -2.47 10.64
C LYS A 54 -10.63 -2.09 12.11
N SER A 55 -11.31 -1.00 12.42
CA SER A 55 -11.62 -0.60 13.78
C SER A 55 -13.12 -0.31 13.83
N GLN A 56 -13.86 -1.07 14.64
CA GLN A 56 -15.32 -0.92 14.77
C GLN A 56 -16.03 -0.94 13.40
N GLY A 57 -15.63 -1.86 12.54
CA GLY A 57 -16.23 -2.03 11.22
C GLY A 57 -15.78 -1.07 10.15
N THR A 58 -14.93 -0.08 10.50
CA THR A 58 -14.42 0.91 9.55
C THR A 58 -12.98 0.55 9.16
N ILE A 59 -12.68 0.61 7.87
CA ILE A 59 -11.31 0.37 7.37
C ILE A 59 -10.44 1.57 7.69
N ILE A 60 -9.34 1.32 8.40
CA ILE A 60 -8.38 2.35 8.83
C ILE A 60 -6.98 2.14 8.25
N GLY A 61 -6.76 1.05 7.55
CA GLY A 61 -5.52 0.79 6.83
C GLY A 61 -5.76 -0.18 5.70
N VAL A 62 -5.05 -0.02 4.59
CA VAL A 62 -5.19 -0.83 3.39
C VAL A 62 -3.84 -1.13 2.77
N LEU A 63 -3.74 -2.27 2.09
CA LEU A 63 -2.55 -2.66 1.34
C LEU A 63 -2.97 -3.51 0.15
N LEU A 64 -2.44 -3.19 -1.03
CA LEU A 64 -2.57 -4.03 -2.22
C LEU A 64 -1.21 -4.64 -2.55
N PHE A 65 -1.20 -5.90 -2.95
CA PHE A 65 0.03 -6.58 -3.36
C PHE A 65 -0.25 -7.49 -4.56
N SER A 66 0.80 -7.83 -5.30
CA SER A 66 0.70 -8.69 -6.47
C SER A 66 1.61 -9.91 -6.29
N ARG A 67 1.01 -11.11 -6.24
CA ARG A 67 1.79 -12.35 -6.19
C ARG A 67 2.54 -12.59 -7.48
N ASN A 68 1.91 -12.27 -8.60
CA ASN A 68 2.53 -12.46 -9.90
C ASN A 68 3.82 -11.65 -10.06
N LYS A 69 3.79 -10.39 -9.66
CA LYS A 69 4.95 -9.49 -9.73
C LYS A 69 5.80 -9.53 -8.46
N ASN A 70 5.34 -10.21 -7.44
CA ASN A 70 5.97 -10.31 -6.12
C ASN A 70 6.29 -8.94 -5.54
N MET A 71 5.29 -8.06 -5.48
CA MET A 71 5.48 -6.67 -5.08
C MET A 71 4.32 -6.13 -4.25
N ILE A 72 4.65 -5.11 -3.46
CA ILE A 72 3.66 -4.28 -2.78
C ILE A 72 3.24 -3.17 -3.75
N CYS A 73 1.96 -3.00 -3.96
CA CYS A 73 1.44 -2.04 -4.94
C CYS A 73 0.94 -0.74 -4.32
N CYS A 74 0.40 -0.82 -3.09
CA CYS A 74 -0.19 0.34 -2.42
C CYS A 74 -0.26 0.07 -0.93
N LEU A 75 -0.04 1.10 -0.11
CA LEU A 75 -0.13 1.01 1.35
C LEU A 75 -0.57 2.36 1.88
N ALA A 76 -1.67 2.39 2.61
CA ALA A 76 -2.19 3.63 3.18
C ALA A 76 -2.81 3.38 4.55
N VAL A 77 -2.63 4.36 5.45
CA VAL A 77 -3.19 4.31 6.81
C VAL A 77 -3.94 5.62 7.05
N ASP A 78 -5.09 5.52 7.72
CA ASP A 78 -5.87 6.68 8.11
C ASP A 78 -5.00 7.62 8.96
N PRO A 79 -4.90 8.92 8.59
CA PRO A 79 -4.10 9.88 9.35
C PRO A 79 -4.47 9.97 10.83
N GLU A 80 -5.72 9.70 11.17
CA GLU A 80 -6.18 9.75 12.56
C GLU A 80 -5.79 8.52 13.36
N HIS A 81 -5.28 7.48 12.69
CA HIS A 81 -4.87 6.22 13.32
C HIS A 81 -3.39 5.92 13.13
N ARG A 82 -2.58 6.92 12.86
CA ARG A 82 -1.12 6.76 12.73
C ARG A 82 -0.47 6.45 14.08
N LYS A 83 0.76 5.94 14.03
CA LYS A 83 1.56 5.57 15.21
C LYS A 83 0.96 4.43 16.04
N GLN A 84 0.09 3.63 15.41
CA GLN A 84 -0.48 2.43 16.03
C GLN A 84 0.09 1.14 15.43
N GLY A 85 1.10 1.25 14.57
CA GLY A 85 1.74 0.10 13.96
C GLY A 85 0.94 -0.55 12.84
N LEU A 86 -0.08 0.11 12.31
CA LEU A 86 -0.96 -0.47 11.29
C LEU A 86 -0.23 -0.79 10.00
N ALA A 87 0.65 0.10 9.54
CA ALA A 87 1.43 -0.14 8.33
C ALA A 87 2.33 -1.37 8.49
N SER A 88 2.94 -1.54 9.67
CA SER A 88 3.76 -2.71 9.95
C SER A 88 2.94 -3.99 9.97
N ILE A 89 1.74 -3.95 10.54
CA ILE A 89 0.84 -5.11 10.58
C ILE A 89 0.47 -5.52 9.14
N LEU A 90 0.09 -4.55 8.31
CA LEU A 90 -0.27 -4.80 6.91
C LEU A 90 0.91 -5.34 6.12
N LEU A 91 2.07 -4.71 6.24
CA LEU A 91 3.27 -5.12 5.50
C LEU A 91 3.71 -6.53 5.90
N ARG A 92 3.71 -6.83 7.20
CA ARG A 92 4.07 -8.17 7.68
C ARG A 92 3.16 -9.24 7.09
N LYS A 93 1.85 -9.00 7.06
CA LYS A 93 0.90 -9.95 6.47
C LYS A 93 1.14 -10.10 4.96
N ALA A 94 1.39 -9.00 4.25
CA ALA A 94 1.66 -9.05 2.82
C ALA A 94 2.94 -9.86 2.53
N LEU A 95 3.99 -9.68 3.32
CA LEU A 95 5.23 -10.44 3.14
C LEU A 95 5.03 -11.93 3.38
N ASP A 96 4.12 -12.31 4.29
CA ASP A 96 3.76 -13.71 4.50
C ASP A 96 3.06 -14.30 3.28
N GLU A 97 2.34 -13.49 2.51
CA GLU A 97 1.61 -13.92 1.31
C GLU A 97 2.45 -13.89 0.04
N LEU A 98 3.59 -13.22 0.06
CA LEU A 98 4.50 -13.12 -1.08
C LEU A 98 5.60 -14.17 -1.00
N ASP A 99 6.32 -14.36 -2.11
CA ASP A 99 7.37 -15.37 -2.22
C ASP A 99 8.70 -14.83 -1.67
N GLY A 100 9.05 -15.23 -0.46
CA GLY A 100 10.30 -14.81 0.20
C GLY A 100 11.57 -15.38 -0.42
N SER A 101 11.45 -16.33 -1.36
CA SER A 101 12.62 -16.88 -2.07
C SER A 101 13.02 -16.01 -3.28
N ARG A 102 12.22 -15.00 -3.62
CA ARG A 102 12.49 -14.06 -4.71
C ARG A 102 12.53 -12.66 -4.16
N GLU A 103 13.06 -11.72 -4.95
CA GLU A 103 13.02 -10.32 -4.58
C GLU A 103 11.58 -9.83 -4.47
N ILE A 104 11.31 -9.06 -3.41
CA ILE A 104 10.03 -8.39 -3.22
C ILE A 104 10.29 -6.90 -3.38
N THR A 105 9.50 -6.20 -4.19
CA THR A 105 9.70 -4.80 -4.48
C THR A 105 8.52 -3.95 -4.03
N VAL A 106 8.79 -2.67 -3.83
CA VAL A 106 7.79 -1.64 -3.58
C VAL A 106 8.35 -0.31 -4.09
N SER A 107 7.50 0.53 -4.68
CA SER A 107 7.90 1.88 -5.08
C SER A 107 7.40 2.87 -4.03
N THR A 108 8.23 3.86 -3.71
CA THR A 108 7.86 4.92 -2.78
C THR A 108 8.50 6.24 -3.21
N PHE A 109 8.29 7.29 -2.43
CA PHE A 109 8.84 8.61 -2.71
C PHE A 109 10.36 8.63 -2.56
N ARG A 110 11.01 9.59 -3.21
CA ARG A 110 12.47 9.74 -3.15
C ARG A 110 12.91 10.33 -1.81
N GLU A 111 14.20 10.22 -1.53
CA GLU A 111 14.77 10.63 -0.24
C GLU A 111 14.54 12.10 0.10
N ASN A 112 14.53 12.98 -0.91
CA ASN A 112 14.32 14.40 -0.71
C ASN A 112 12.85 14.83 -0.62
N ASP A 113 11.92 13.88 -0.64
CA ASP A 113 10.49 14.14 -0.58
C ASP A 113 9.99 13.89 0.84
N GLU A 114 9.37 14.90 1.45
CA GLU A 114 8.83 14.80 2.81
C GLU A 114 7.81 13.67 2.94
N LYS A 115 7.06 13.39 1.88
CA LYS A 115 6.06 12.30 1.86
C LYS A 115 6.73 10.93 2.00
N GLY A 116 8.02 10.83 1.69
CA GLY A 116 8.77 9.59 1.77
C GLY A 116 9.33 9.26 3.15
N ILE A 117 9.35 10.19 4.07
CA ILE A 117 10.02 9.99 5.37
C ILE A 117 9.48 8.75 6.09
N ALA A 118 8.17 8.68 6.30
CA ALA A 118 7.56 7.57 7.01
C ALA A 118 7.60 6.24 6.24
N PRO A 119 7.19 6.17 4.96
CA PRO A 119 7.23 4.89 4.24
C PRO A 119 8.65 4.37 4.02
N ARG A 120 9.62 5.24 3.72
CA ARG A 120 11.01 4.81 3.53
C ARG A 120 11.57 4.20 4.83
N ALA A 121 11.29 4.83 5.98
CA ALA A 121 11.70 4.31 7.28
C ALA A 121 11.07 2.94 7.55
N LEU A 122 9.79 2.77 7.22
CA LEU A 122 9.09 1.50 7.36
C LEU A 122 9.76 0.40 6.53
N TYR A 123 10.01 0.65 5.25
CA TYR A 123 10.61 -0.36 4.39
C TYR A 123 12.03 -0.73 4.83
N ARG A 124 12.84 0.24 5.24
CA ARG A 124 14.17 -0.03 5.79
C ARG A 124 14.09 -0.91 7.04
N LYS A 125 13.15 -0.63 7.91
CA LYS A 125 12.93 -1.43 9.14
C LYS A 125 12.66 -2.89 8.82
N PHE A 126 11.98 -3.16 7.70
CA PHE A 126 11.68 -4.52 7.26
C PHE A 126 12.79 -5.15 6.41
N GLY A 127 13.91 -4.46 6.22
CA GLY A 127 15.07 -4.99 5.51
C GLY A 127 15.13 -4.65 4.03
N PHE A 128 14.21 -3.82 3.53
CA PHE A 128 14.26 -3.36 2.15
C PHE A 128 15.44 -2.41 1.94
N GLN A 129 16.06 -2.48 0.77
CA GLN A 129 17.17 -1.62 0.38
C GLN A 129 16.76 -0.75 -0.78
N GLU A 130 17.36 0.45 -0.86
CA GLU A 130 17.12 1.38 -1.96
C GLU A 130 17.58 0.76 -3.28
N GLY A 131 16.73 0.84 -4.29
CA GLY A 131 17.01 0.39 -5.64
C GLY A 131 16.98 1.55 -6.62
N GLU A 132 16.52 1.28 -7.85
CA GLU A 132 16.56 2.28 -8.92
C GLU A 132 15.57 3.42 -8.72
N LEU A 133 15.91 4.57 -9.29
CA LEU A 133 15.02 5.72 -9.34
C LEU A 133 14.08 5.55 -10.53
N THR A 134 12.79 5.82 -10.30
CA THR A 134 11.74 5.66 -11.30
C THR A 134 10.77 6.83 -11.25
N GLU A 135 9.75 6.79 -12.09
CA GLU A 135 8.61 7.70 -12.04
C GLU A 135 7.33 6.88 -12.12
N GLU A 136 6.32 7.29 -11.36
CA GLU A 136 4.98 6.72 -11.45
C GLU A 136 3.97 7.86 -11.59
N PHE A 137 3.11 7.79 -12.61
CA PHE A 137 2.17 8.85 -12.94
C PHE A 137 2.85 10.22 -13.09
N GLY A 138 4.10 10.21 -13.64
CA GLY A 138 4.89 11.43 -13.78
C GLY A 138 5.51 11.96 -12.50
N TYR A 139 5.36 11.25 -11.39
CA TYR A 139 5.90 11.66 -10.09
C TYR A 139 7.19 10.89 -9.76
N PRO A 140 8.24 11.57 -9.26
CA PRO A 140 9.51 10.90 -8.93
C PRO A 140 9.35 9.87 -7.82
N ASN A 141 9.80 8.66 -8.08
CA ASN A 141 9.74 7.54 -7.14
C ASN A 141 11.08 6.82 -7.05
N GLN A 142 11.18 5.92 -6.11
CA GLN A 142 12.31 5.01 -5.96
C GLN A 142 11.81 3.62 -5.60
N VAL A 143 12.37 2.60 -6.24
CA VAL A 143 12.07 1.21 -5.93
C VAL A 143 12.88 0.81 -4.70
N PHE A 144 12.23 0.14 -3.76
CA PHE A 144 12.89 -0.53 -2.65
C PHE A 144 12.80 -2.03 -2.86
N VAL A 145 13.85 -2.77 -2.51
CA VAL A 145 13.95 -4.20 -2.78
C VAL A 145 14.27 -4.94 -1.49
N LEU A 146 13.47 -5.95 -1.20
CA LEU A 146 13.74 -6.92 -0.14
C LEU A 146 14.28 -8.18 -0.79
N ARG A 147 15.55 -8.50 -0.53
CA ARG A 147 16.20 -9.68 -1.09
C ARG A 147 16.06 -10.86 -0.15
N PRO A 148 16.04 -12.10 -0.72
CA PRO A 148 15.99 -13.33 0.09
C PRO A 148 17.10 -13.42 1.10
#